data_58ce27dba0aba7fd97ec313a819ca655
#
_entry.id   58ce27dba0aba7fd97ec313a819ca655
#
_cell.length_a   1.000
_cell.length_b   1.000
_cell.length_c   1.000
_cell.angle_alpha   90.00
_cell.angle_beta   90.00
_cell.angle_gamma   90.00
#
_symmetry.space_group_name_H-M   'P 1'
#
loop_
_entity.id
_entity.type
_entity.pdbx_description
1 polymer ?
#
loop_
_entity_poly.entity_id
_entity_poly.type
_entity_poly.pdbx_seq_one_letter_code
_entity_poly.pdbx_strand_id
1 'polypeptide(L)'
;SGLLKTFLGPVDDEQGLHYLRPETAQGIFVNFKNVMTSSRMKPPFGIANIGKSFRNEITPGNFIFRTREFEQMEMEFFVKPGEDEEWHQYWIDDRYNWYVDLGIKEENLRLYEHPKEKLSHYSKRTVDVEYAFGFKGSKWGELEGVANRTDYDLSVHAKGSGEDLSYYDQANDERWIPYVIEPAAGLGRSMMAFLVDAYDEEEAPNAKGGTDKRVVLRLDRRLAPIKVAVLPLSKKEELSEPARKLADKLRAYWNVDFDVSGAIGRRYRRQDEIGTPFCVTFDFDTLEDDAVTVRERDTMEQERVKLDDLEAYLAARLIGC
;
A
#
# COMPACT_ATOMS: atom_id res chain seq x y z
N SER A 1 -12.73 5.18 27.45
CA SER A 1 -13.09 5.49 26.07
C SER A 1 -11.88 5.31 25.18
N GLY A 2 -12.01 4.55 24.10
CA GLY A 2 -10.99 4.39 23.06
C GLY A 2 -10.80 5.63 22.17
N LEU A 3 -11.64 6.66 22.34
CA LEU A 3 -11.60 7.89 21.59
C LEU A 3 -10.49 8.81 22.10
N LEU A 4 -9.72 9.39 21.18
CA LEU A 4 -8.73 10.40 21.46
C LEU A 4 -9.40 11.76 21.56
N LYS A 5 -9.15 12.49 22.66
CA LYS A 5 -9.70 13.80 22.93
C LYS A 5 -8.72 14.89 22.56
N THR A 6 -9.22 16.03 22.15
CA THR A 6 -8.44 17.27 21.97
C THR A 6 -9.28 18.46 22.38
N PHE A 7 -8.65 19.63 22.57
CA PHE A 7 -9.33 20.89 22.88
C PHE A 7 -9.02 21.89 21.77
N LEU A 8 -10.07 22.57 21.30
CA LEU A 8 -9.96 23.67 20.35
C LEU A 8 -10.19 25.00 21.09
N GLY A 9 -9.34 25.98 20.80
CA GLY A 9 -9.39 27.28 21.47
C GLY A 9 -8.27 27.49 22.50
N PRO A 10 -8.26 28.65 23.17
CA PRO A 10 -7.14 29.03 24.04
C PRO A 10 -7.19 28.41 25.44
N VAL A 11 -8.29 27.77 25.81
CA VAL A 11 -8.52 27.16 27.14
C VAL A 11 -9.03 25.74 27.01
N ASP A 12 -8.54 24.86 27.87
CA ASP A 12 -8.99 23.48 27.97
C ASP A 12 -10.27 23.42 28.83
N ASP A 13 -11.41 23.64 28.21
CA ASP A 13 -12.73 23.58 28.84
C ASP A 13 -13.70 22.64 28.08
N GLU A 14 -14.88 22.41 28.66
CA GLU A 14 -15.89 21.52 28.05
C GLU A 14 -16.40 22.05 26.69
N GLN A 15 -16.37 23.35 26.45
CA GLN A 15 -16.82 23.95 25.19
C GLN A 15 -15.80 23.69 24.07
N GLY A 16 -14.50 23.63 24.42
CA GLY A 16 -13.42 23.31 23.50
C GLY A 16 -13.21 21.80 23.27
N LEU A 17 -13.87 20.93 24.03
CA LEU A 17 -13.65 19.49 23.94
C LEU A 17 -14.13 18.92 22.60
N HIS A 18 -13.23 18.24 21.90
CA HIS A 18 -13.48 17.54 20.63
C HIS A 18 -12.93 16.11 20.68
N TYR A 19 -13.52 15.24 19.87
CA TYR A 19 -13.06 13.87 19.69
C TYR A 19 -12.50 13.68 18.29
N LEU A 20 -11.33 13.06 18.21
CA LEU A 20 -10.76 12.68 16.92
C LEU A 20 -11.37 11.35 16.46
N ARG A 21 -11.62 11.22 15.17
CA ARG A 21 -12.28 10.04 14.61
C ARG A 21 -11.41 8.79 14.78
N PRO A 22 -11.98 7.65 15.25
CA PRO A 22 -11.25 6.40 15.42
C PRO A 22 -11.19 5.54 14.14
N GLU A 23 -11.95 5.92 13.13
CA GLU A 23 -12.09 5.25 11.82
C GLU A 23 -12.55 6.24 10.76
N THR A 24 -12.40 5.89 9.49
CA THR A 24 -12.88 6.71 8.37
C THR A 24 -14.27 6.30 7.89
N ALA A 25 -14.82 5.18 8.36
CA ALA A 25 -16.09 4.61 7.95
C ALA A 25 -17.27 5.57 8.09
N GLN A 26 -17.39 6.25 9.23
CA GLN A 26 -18.55 7.11 9.52
C GLN A 26 -18.65 8.29 8.54
N GLY A 27 -17.52 8.87 8.14
CA GLY A 27 -17.48 9.90 7.11
C GLY A 27 -17.94 9.41 5.73
N ILE A 28 -17.69 8.15 5.42
CA ILE A 28 -18.19 7.49 4.19
C ILE A 28 -19.70 7.34 4.26
N PHE A 29 -20.24 6.84 5.37
CA PHE A 29 -21.70 6.65 5.54
C PHE A 29 -22.46 7.98 5.47
N VAL A 30 -21.92 9.06 6.04
CA VAL A 30 -22.50 10.40 5.94
C VAL A 30 -22.63 10.85 4.48
N ASN A 31 -21.69 10.47 3.63
CA ASN A 31 -21.66 10.83 2.20
C ASN A 31 -22.37 9.82 1.28
N PHE A 32 -22.87 8.72 1.79
CA PHE A 32 -23.47 7.65 0.99
C PHE A 32 -24.54 8.16 0.02
N LYS A 33 -25.57 8.85 0.53
CA LYS A 33 -26.67 9.36 -0.29
C LYS A 33 -26.20 10.39 -1.32
N ASN A 34 -25.29 11.29 -0.93
CA ASN A 34 -24.71 12.28 -1.81
C ASN A 34 -23.95 11.64 -2.96
N VAL A 35 -23.07 10.68 -2.71
CA VAL A 35 -22.30 9.98 -3.74
C VAL A 35 -23.22 9.15 -4.64
N MET A 36 -24.15 8.39 -4.07
CA MET A 36 -25.12 7.60 -4.84
C MET A 36 -25.90 8.47 -5.82
N THR A 37 -26.35 9.65 -5.39
CA THR A 37 -27.17 10.55 -6.20
C THR A 37 -26.34 11.33 -7.21
N SER A 38 -25.26 11.99 -6.79
CA SER A 38 -24.44 12.86 -7.64
C SER A 38 -23.66 12.07 -8.70
N SER A 39 -23.17 10.89 -8.35
CA SER A 39 -22.45 10.01 -9.27
C SER A 39 -23.34 8.98 -9.97
N ARG A 40 -24.64 8.99 -9.70
CA ARG A 40 -25.63 8.05 -10.26
C ARG A 40 -25.23 6.59 -10.07
N MET A 41 -24.67 6.28 -8.90
CA MET A 41 -24.23 4.93 -8.58
C MET A 41 -25.40 4.01 -8.26
N LYS A 42 -25.25 2.75 -8.65
CA LYS A 42 -26.20 1.68 -8.33
C LYS A 42 -25.43 0.57 -7.59
N PRO A 43 -25.97 0.00 -6.52
CA PRO A 43 -25.36 -1.17 -5.90
C PRO A 43 -25.22 -2.34 -6.89
N PRO A 44 -24.11 -3.11 -6.86
CA PRO A 44 -23.01 -2.95 -5.92
C PRO A 44 -22.04 -1.83 -6.31
N PHE A 45 -21.61 -1.00 -5.35
CA PHE A 45 -20.54 -0.03 -5.53
C PHE A 45 -19.86 0.27 -4.19
N GLY A 46 -18.63 0.77 -4.24
CA GLY A 46 -17.87 1.13 -3.04
C GLY A 46 -17.49 2.60 -2.99
N ILE A 47 -17.34 3.10 -1.79
CA ILE A 47 -16.72 4.40 -1.50
C ILE A 47 -15.50 4.14 -0.63
N ALA A 48 -14.33 4.54 -1.10
CA ALA A 48 -13.07 4.35 -0.39
C ALA A 48 -12.46 5.67 0.04
N ASN A 49 -11.73 5.63 1.14
CA ASN A 49 -10.98 6.75 1.66
C ASN A 49 -9.62 6.29 2.20
N ILE A 50 -8.59 7.09 1.97
CA ILE A 50 -7.30 6.98 2.64
C ILE A 50 -7.15 8.23 3.48
N GLY A 51 -7.12 8.06 4.80
CA GLY A 51 -7.10 9.21 5.71
C GLY A 51 -6.68 8.82 7.11
N LYS A 52 -6.44 9.84 7.93
CA LYS A 52 -6.01 9.67 9.30
C LYS A 52 -7.14 9.21 10.21
N SER A 53 -6.81 8.27 11.09
CA SER A 53 -7.63 7.83 12.20
C SER A 53 -6.81 7.88 13.50
N PHE A 54 -7.52 7.98 14.62
CA PHE A 54 -6.92 8.24 15.92
C PHE A 54 -7.54 7.31 16.96
N ARG A 55 -6.70 6.56 17.67
CA ARG A 55 -7.15 5.69 18.75
C ARG A 55 -6.31 5.90 19.99
N ASN A 56 -6.95 6.02 21.13
CA ASN A 56 -6.28 6.20 22.41
C ASN A 56 -5.70 4.86 22.92
N GLU A 57 -4.72 4.33 22.20
CA GLU A 57 -4.05 3.07 22.52
C GLU A 57 -3.36 3.17 23.88
N ILE A 58 -3.61 2.19 24.74
CA ILE A 58 -3.01 2.12 26.07
C ILE A 58 -1.52 1.77 25.92
N THR A 59 -1.20 0.83 25.03
CA THR A 59 0.17 0.34 24.82
C THR A 59 0.56 0.41 23.36
N PRO A 60 0.93 1.59 22.83
CA PRO A 60 1.55 1.70 21.52
C PRO A 60 2.84 0.88 21.45
N GLY A 61 3.22 0.39 20.29
CA GLY A 61 4.45 -0.38 20.15
C GLY A 61 4.62 -1.08 18.82
N ASN A 62 5.70 -1.85 18.71
CA ASN A 62 6.10 -2.53 17.50
C ASN A 62 6.26 -1.55 16.33
N PHE A 63 7.06 -0.49 16.54
CA PHE A 63 7.32 0.57 15.58
C PHE A 63 6.00 1.21 15.09
N ILE A 64 5.69 1.17 13.81
CA ILE A 64 4.47 1.75 13.23
C ILE A 64 3.27 0.79 13.23
N PHE A 65 3.40 -0.41 13.82
CA PHE A 65 2.32 -1.38 13.86
C PHE A 65 1.15 -0.91 14.73
N ARG A 66 1.43 -0.30 15.89
CA ARG A 66 0.41 0.20 16.81
C ARG A 66 0.76 1.59 17.31
N THR A 67 0.11 2.57 16.73
CA THR A 67 0.27 4.00 17.02
C THR A 67 -1.09 4.64 17.35
N ARG A 68 -1.07 5.79 18.01
CA ARG A 68 -2.30 6.54 18.32
C ARG A 68 -2.84 7.33 17.14
N GLU A 69 -1.98 7.70 16.22
CA GLU A 69 -2.31 8.33 14.95
C GLU A 69 -1.82 7.45 13.81
N PHE A 70 -2.67 7.08 12.87
CA PHE A 70 -2.32 6.22 11.74
C PHE A 70 -3.16 6.58 10.51
N GLU A 71 -2.69 6.17 9.35
CA GLU A 71 -3.46 6.25 8.11
C GLU A 71 -4.18 4.94 7.86
N GLN A 72 -5.44 5.04 7.54
CA GLN A 72 -6.33 3.92 7.25
C GLN A 72 -6.75 3.97 5.78
N MET A 73 -6.67 2.82 5.11
CA MET A 73 -7.26 2.59 3.79
C MET A 73 -8.53 1.79 4.01
N GLU A 74 -9.69 2.41 3.82
CA GLU A 74 -10.97 1.83 4.16
C GLU A 74 -11.97 2.03 3.03
N MET A 75 -12.75 0.99 2.74
CA MET A 75 -13.81 1.03 1.76
C MET A 75 -15.11 0.51 2.39
N GLU A 76 -16.21 1.19 2.09
CA GLU A 76 -17.55 0.68 2.35
C GLU A 76 -18.16 0.28 1.03
N PHE A 77 -18.39 -1.02 0.85
CA PHE A 77 -18.94 -1.60 -0.36
C PHE A 77 -20.40 -1.97 -0.15
N PHE A 78 -21.29 -1.31 -0.88
CA PHE A 78 -22.72 -1.38 -0.71
C PHE A 78 -23.33 -2.42 -1.64
N VAL A 79 -24.06 -3.38 -1.07
CA VAL A 79 -24.64 -4.52 -1.78
C VAL A 79 -26.12 -4.73 -1.43
N LYS A 80 -26.83 -5.46 -2.28
CA LYS A 80 -28.20 -5.87 -2.01
C LYS A 80 -28.23 -6.85 -0.82
N PRO A 81 -29.18 -6.68 0.14
CA PRO A 81 -29.42 -7.69 1.18
C PRO A 81 -29.66 -9.07 0.58
N GLY A 82 -28.97 -10.07 1.11
CA GLY A 82 -28.99 -11.46 0.60
C GLY A 82 -27.84 -11.78 -0.35
N GLU A 83 -27.13 -10.79 -0.91
CA GLU A 83 -25.92 -10.98 -1.69
C GLU A 83 -24.63 -10.71 -0.86
N ASP A 84 -24.81 -10.32 0.39
CA ASP A 84 -23.72 -9.88 1.28
C ASP A 84 -22.69 -10.97 1.59
N GLU A 85 -23.10 -12.23 1.72
CA GLU A 85 -22.17 -13.33 2.04
C GLU A 85 -21.24 -13.64 0.86
N GLU A 86 -21.77 -13.61 -0.36
CA GLU A 86 -20.99 -13.82 -1.57
C GLU A 86 -19.99 -12.68 -1.80
N TRP A 87 -20.45 -11.42 -1.67
CA TRP A 87 -19.58 -10.27 -1.78
C TRP A 87 -18.54 -10.19 -0.66
N HIS A 88 -18.89 -10.63 0.55
CA HIS A 88 -17.93 -10.71 1.64
C HIS A 88 -16.79 -11.68 1.31
N GLN A 89 -17.11 -12.89 0.81
CA GLN A 89 -16.10 -13.84 0.40
C GLN A 89 -15.26 -13.32 -0.76
N TYR A 90 -15.89 -12.67 -1.75
CA TYR A 90 -15.18 -12.03 -2.85
C TYR A 90 -14.11 -11.05 -2.36
N TRP A 91 -14.47 -10.14 -1.44
CA TRP A 91 -13.51 -9.16 -0.91
C TRP A 91 -12.45 -9.77 0.01
N ILE A 92 -12.77 -10.83 0.74
CA ILE A 92 -11.75 -11.58 1.49
C ILE A 92 -10.68 -12.12 0.55
N ASP A 93 -11.11 -12.78 -0.53
CA ASP A 93 -10.21 -13.39 -1.50
C ASP A 93 -9.42 -12.33 -2.28
N ASP A 94 -10.08 -11.28 -2.74
CA ASP A 94 -9.45 -10.15 -3.45
C ASP A 94 -8.39 -9.47 -2.60
N ARG A 95 -8.70 -9.19 -1.34
CA ARG A 95 -7.76 -8.49 -0.45
C ARG A 95 -6.58 -9.37 -0.07
N TYR A 96 -6.78 -10.65 0.19
CA TYR A 96 -5.69 -11.60 0.39
C TYR A 96 -4.77 -11.69 -0.84
N ASN A 97 -5.36 -11.86 -2.00
CA ASN A 97 -4.61 -11.98 -3.26
C ASN A 97 -3.87 -10.68 -3.62
N TRP A 98 -4.37 -9.51 -3.22
CA TRP A 98 -3.68 -8.24 -3.42
C TRP A 98 -2.29 -8.23 -2.76
N TYR A 99 -2.17 -8.75 -1.53
CA TYR A 99 -0.88 -8.85 -0.85
C TYR A 99 0.05 -9.84 -1.54
N VAL A 100 -0.47 -10.98 -1.97
CA VAL A 100 0.31 -12.01 -2.71
C VAL A 100 0.78 -11.48 -4.06
N ASP A 101 -0.10 -10.83 -4.81
CA ASP A 101 0.22 -10.23 -6.12
C ASP A 101 1.33 -9.17 -6.00
N LEU A 102 1.35 -8.41 -4.92
CA LEU A 102 2.39 -7.42 -4.63
C LEU A 102 3.64 -7.99 -3.94
N GLY A 103 3.77 -9.30 -3.89
CA GLY A 103 5.02 -9.99 -3.55
C GLY A 103 5.14 -10.52 -2.13
N ILE A 104 4.12 -10.38 -1.27
CA ILE A 104 4.14 -11.05 0.05
C ILE A 104 4.10 -12.56 -0.14
N LYS A 105 5.00 -13.27 0.51
CA LYS A 105 5.07 -14.74 0.46
C LYS A 105 3.87 -15.35 1.18
N GLU A 106 3.19 -16.31 0.54
CA GLU A 106 1.97 -16.93 1.08
C GLU A 106 2.21 -17.62 2.44
N GLU A 107 3.40 -18.19 2.67
CA GLU A 107 3.75 -18.78 3.97
C GLU A 107 3.79 -17.78 5.12
N ASN A 108 3.86 -16.48 4.81
CA ASN A 108 3.85 -15.37 5.77
C ASN A 108 2.48 -14.69 5.91
N LEU A 109 1.47 -15.15 5.18
CA LEU A 109 0.09 -14.68 5.27
C LEU A 109 -0.84 -15.77 5.80
N ARG A 110 -1.90 -15.36 6.44
CA ARG A 110 -3.03 -16.24 6.75
C ARG A 110 -4.33 -15.45 6.82
N LEU A 111 -5.45 -16.16 6.68
CA LEU A 111 -6.76 -15.66 7.04
C LEU A 111 -7.09 -16.09 8.46
N TYR A 112 -7.60 -15.16 9.26
CA TYR A 112 -8.09 -15.41 10.61
C TYR A 112 -9.55 -15.02 10.71
N GLU A 113 -10.43 -16.00 10.88
CA GLU A 113 -11.85 -15.75 11.08
C GLU A 113 -12.14 -15.49 12.57
N HIS A 114 -12.78 -14.36 12.84
CA HIS A 114 -13.15 -14.02 14.21
C HIS A 114 -14.23 -14.96 14.74
N PRO A 115 -14.05 -15.55 15.94
CA PRO A 115 -15.10 -16.30 16.57
C PRO A 115 -16.28 -15.38 16.94
N LYS A 116 -17.48 -15.92 16.94
CA LYS A 116 -18.73 -15.14 17.11
C LYS A 116 -18.73 -14.24 18.34
N GLU A 117 -18.16 -14.70 19.44
CA GLU A 117 -18.05 -13.96 20.71
C GLU A 117 -17.11 -12.75 20.67
N LYS A 118 -16.27 -12.65 19.63
CA LYS A 118 -15.34 -11.53 19.43
C LYS A 118 -15.79 -10.55 18.36
N LEU A 119 -16.90 -10.83 17.69
CA LEU A 119 -17.43 -9.94 16.66
C LEU A 119 -17.88 -8.60 17.28
N SER A 120 -17.62 -7.51 16.56
CA SER A 120 -18.21 -6.22 16.86
C SER A 120 -19.74 -6.29 16.73
N HIS A 121 -20.45 -5.45 17.48
CA HIS A 121 -21.92 -5.46 17.53
C HIS A 121 -22.60 -5.21 16.18
N TYR A 122 -21.89 -4.62 15.22
CA TYR A 122 -22.38 -4.35 13.87
C TYR A 122 -22.03 -5.47 12.87
N SER A 123 -21.19 -6.42 13.23
CA SER A 123 -20.63 -7.39 12.28
C SER A 123 -21.32 -8.74 12.35
N LYS A 124 -21.74 -9.24 11.20
CA LYS A 124 -22.25 -10.60 11.00
C LYS A 124 -21.11 -11.63 10.92
N ARG A 125 -19.99 -11.24 10.26
CA ARG A 125 -18.77 -12.03 10.08
C ARG A 125 -17.60 -11.10 9.83
N THR A 126 -16.43 -11.39 10.40
CA THR A 126 -15.20 -10.68 10.16
C THR A 126 -14.05 -11.66 9.93
N VAL A 127 -13.26 -11.42 8.91
CA VAL A 127 -12.05 -12.18 8.58
C VAL A 127 -10.89 -11.20 8.45
N ASP A 128 -9.79 -11.47 9.14
CA ASP A 128 -8.57 -10.67 9.02
C ASP A 128 -7.58 -11.36 8.08
N VAL A 129 -6.88 -10.54 7.28
CA VAL A 129 -5.63 -10.91 6.66
C VAL A 129 -4.52 -10.59 7.65
N GLU A 130 -3.77 -11.60 8.07
CA GLU A 130 -2.68 -11.44 9.03
C GLU A 130 -1.33 -11.77 8.38
N TYR A 131 -0.29 -11.05 8.82
CA TYR A 131 1.10 -11.25 8.43
C TYR A 131 1.95 -11.75 9.60
N ALA A 132 2.90 -12.63 9.31
CA ALA A 132 3.82 -13.20 10.29
C ALA A 132 4.96 -12.23 10.63
N PHE A 133 4.68 -11.17 11.38
CA PHE A 133 5.69 -10.21 11.82
C PHE A 133 6.72 -10.79 12.78
N GLY A 134 6.37 -11.84 13.52
CA GLY A 134 7.25 -12.44 14.53
C GLY A 134 7.44 -11.58 15.78
N PHE A 135 6.43 -10.82 16.19
CA PHE A 135 6.48 -10.03 17.41
C PHE A 135 6.63 -10.89 18.66
N LYS A 136 7.25 -10.33 19.71
CA LYS A 136 7.33 -10.99 20.99
C LYS A 136 5.92 -11.26 21.54
N GLY A 137 5.60 -12.52 21.74
CA GLY A 137 4.31 -12.97 22.27
C GLY A 137 3.22 -13.26 21.22
N SER A 138 3.43 -12.87 19.95
CA SER A 138 2.56 -13.24 18.86
C SER A 138 3.30 -13.25 17.54
N LYS A 139 3.26 -14.37 16.82
CA LYS A 139 3.82 -14.46 15.47
C LYS A 139 3.06 -13.59 14.49
N TRP A 140 1.74 -13.54 14.61
CA TRP A 140 0.83 -12.96 13.64
C TRP A 140 0.33 -11.57 14.07
N GLY A 141 0.20 -10.69 13.10
CA GLY A 141 -0.39 -9.36 13.27
C GLY A 141 -1.35 -9.04 12.12
N GLU A 142 -2.48 -8.44 12.47
CA GLU A 142 -3.50 -8.01 11.52
C GLU A 142 -2.98 -6.94 10.57
N LEU A 143 -3.17 -7.17 9.26
CA LEU A 143 -2.95 -6.18 8.21
C LEU A 143 -4.24 -5.49 7.81
N GLU A 144 -5.29 -6.27 7.59
CA GLU A 144 -6.56 -5.83 7.03
C GLU A 144 -7.70 -6.67 7.58
N GLY A 145 -8.74 -6.01 8.04
CA GLY A 145 -9.99 -6.66 8.42
C GLY A 145 -11.00 -6.54 7.29
N VAL A 146 -11.74 -7.62 7.02
CA VAL A 146 -12.86 -7.61 6.07
C VAL A 146 -14.12 -8.01 6.82
N ALA A 147 -15.00 -7.04 7.08
CA ALA A 147 -16.21 -7.21 7.87
C ALA A 147 -17.47 -7.16 6.99
N ASN A 148 -18.45 -8.02 7.32
CA ASN A 148 -19.81 -7.87 6.86
C ASN A 148 -20.59 -7.08 7.94
N ARG A 149 -20.84 -5.80 7.71
CA ARG A 149 -21.47 -4.87 8.65
C ARG A 149 -23.00 -4.89 8.56
N THR A 150 -23.59 -5.65 7.65
CA THR A 150 -25.01 -5.66 7.34
C THR A 150 -25.54 -4.26 6.98
N ASP A 151 -26.78 -3.94 7.30
CA ASP A 151 -27.39 -2.61 7.15
C ASP A 151 -27.24 -1.74 8.41
N TYR A 152 -26.46 -2.19 9.40
CA TYR A 152 -26.39 -1.57 10.71
C TYR A 152 -26.12 -0.07 10.64
N ASP A 153 -25.03 0.33 9.98
CA ASP A 153 -24.59 1.74 9.95
C ASP A 153 -25.60 2.63 9.21
N LEU A 154 -26.03 2.25 8.02
CA LEU A 154 -26.99 3.04 7.25
C LEU A 154 -28.34 3.13 7.97
N SER A 155 -28.79 2.07 8.63
CA SER A 155 -30.02 2.08 9.43
C SER A 155 -29.92 3.01 10.64
N VAL A 156 -28.79 3.01 11.34
CA VAL A 156 -28.53 3.93 12.48
C VAL A 156 -28.46 5.38 11.99
N HIS A 157 -27.76 5.65 10.91
CA HIS A 157 -27.67 6.99 10.30
C HIS A 157 -29.04 7.48 9.81
N ALA A 158 -29.82 6.64 9.15
CA ALA A 158 -31.18 6.97 8.71
C ALA A 158 -32.08 7.34 9.88
N LYS A 159 -32.07 6.52 10.93
CA LYS A 159 -32.86 6.76 12.15
C LYS A 159 -32.44 8.05 12.86
N GLY A 160 -31.14 8.31 12.97
CA GLY A 160 -30.63 9.48 13.69
C GLY A 160 -30.80 10.79 12.93
N SER A 161 -30.73 10.78 11.61
CA SER A 161 -30.86 11.97 10.77
C SER A 161 -32.29 12.24 10.29
N GLY A 162 -33.14 11.21 10.25
CA GLY A 162 -34.46 11.27 9.59
C GLY A 162 -34.41 11.18 8.09
N GLU A 163 -33.21 10.94 7.51
CA GLU A 163 -33.02 10.83 6.07
C GLU A 163 -33.26 9.40 5.58
N ASP A 164 -33.87 9.28 4.38
CA ASP A 164 -34.02 7.99 3.69
C ASP A 164 -32.70 7.62 3.02
N LEU A 165 -32.02 6.59 3.54
CA LEU A 165 -30.78 6.03 3.02
C LEU A 165 -31.01 4.71 2.26
N SER A 166 -32.26 4.42 1.89
CA SER A 166 -32.56 3.26 1.06
C SER A 166 -32.21 3.52 -0.41
N TYR A 167 -31.96 2.42 -1.11
CA TYR A 167 -31.86 2.38 -2.56
C TYR A 167 -33.17 1.90 -3.18
N TYR A 168 -33.65 2.57 -4.21
CA TYR A 168 -34.79 2.11 -5.01
C TYR A 168 -34.30 1.45 -6.29
N ASP A 169 -34.47 0.13 -6.38
CA ASP A 169 -34.20 -0.65 -7.56
C ASP A 169 -35.38 -0.56 -8.53
N GLN A 170 -35.26 0.36 -9.48
CA GLN A 170 -36.31 0.62 -10.44
C GLN A 170 -36.62 -0.56 -11.37
N ALA A 171 -35.63 -1.43 -11.63
CA ALA A 171 -35.81 -2.57 -12.52
C ALA A 171 -36.68 -3.66 -11.91
N ASN A 172 -36.63 -3.82 -10.60
CA ASN A 172 -37.37 -4.82 -9.83
C ASN A 172 -38.52 -4.24 -8.99
N ASP A 173 -38.69 -2.91 -9.01
CA ASP A 173 -39.66 -2.19 -8.16
C ASP A 173 -39.50 -2.54 -6.68
N GLU A 174 -38.26 -2.58 -6.21
CA GLU A 174 -37.90 -2.92 -4.84
C GLU A 174 -37.17 -1.76 -4.16
N ARG A 175 -37.36 -1.63 -2.85
CA ARG A 175 -36.63 -0.67 -2.01
C ARG A 175 -36.00 -1.39 -0.81
N TRP A 176 -34.73 -1.12 -0.58
CA TRP A 176 -33.98 -1.74 0.51
C TRP A 176 -32.81 -0.86 0.97
N ILE A 177 -32.40 -1.01 2.22
CA ILE A 177 -31.17 -0.41 2.75
C ILE A 177 -30.02 -1.34 2.38
N PRO A 178 -28.97 -0.85 1.69
CA PRO A 178 -27.81 -1.68 1.35
C PRO A 178 -27.16 -2.30 2.58
N TYR A 179 -26.66 -3.54 2.40
CA TYR A 179 -25.68 -4.14 3.29
C TYR A 179 -24.29 -3.65 2.93
N VAL A 180 -23.39 -3.68 3.90
CA VAL A 180 -22.04 -3.11 3.75
C VAL A 180 -20.98 -4.17 3.98
N ILE A 181 -20.06 -4.29 3.04
CA ILE A 181 -18.83 -5.06 3.19
C ILE A 181 -17.67 -4.05 3.33
N GLU A 182 -16.91 -4.19 4.41
CA GLU A 182 -15.85 -3.26 4.77
C GLU A 182 -14.48 -3.93 4.78
N PRO A 183 -13.67 -3.78 3.74
CA PRO A 183 -12.23 -3.97 3.82
C PRO A 183 -11.57 -2.72 4.43
N ALA A 184 -10.77 -2.90 5.49
CA ALA A 184 -10.08 -1.81 6.16
C ALA A 184 -8.66 -2.22 6.54
N ALA A 185 -7.66 -1.53 6.00
CA ALA A 185 -6.25 -1.79 6.22
C ALA A 185 -5.54 -0.58 6.82
N GLY A 186 -4.54 -0.84 7.67
CA GLY A 186 -3.60 0.19 8.12
C GLY A 186 -2.50 0.39 7.09
N LEU A 187 -2.36 1.61 6.55
CA LEU A 187 -1.33 1.92 5.55
C LEU A 187 0.08 1.65 6.09
N GLY A 188 0.39 2.11 7.31
CA GLY A 188 1.67 1.89 7.95
C GLY A 188 1.97 0.41 8.21
N ARG A 189 0.97 -0.38 8.63
CA ARG A 189 1.12 -1.83 8.81
C ARG A 189 1.41 -2.55 7.51
N SER A 190 0.69 -2.21 6.43
CA SER A 190 0.90 -2.78 5.11
C SER A 190 2.30 -2.45 4.60
N MET A 191 2.73 -1.18 4.71
CA MET A 191 4.09 -0.77 4.36
C MET A 191 5.14 -1.56 5.14
N MET A 192 4.97 -1.71 6.44
CA MET A 192 5.88 -2.47 7.31
C MET A 192 5.96 -3.94 6.88
N ALA A 193 4.83 -4.57 6.56
CA ALA A 193 4.79 -5.95 6.08
C ALA A 193 5.54 -6.12 4.76
N PHE A 194 5.32 -5.26 3.78
CA PHE A 194 6.03 -5.29 2.51
C PHE A 194 7.53 -5.12 2.67
N LEU A 195 7.98 -4.21 3.54
CA LEU A 195 9.40 -3.99 3.80
C LEU A 195 10.04 -5.19 4.51
N VAL A 196 9.39 -5.73 5.53
CA VAL A 196 9.90 -6.90 6.29
C VAL A 196 9.97 -8.13 5.40
N ASP A 197 8.95 -8.37 4.59
CA ASP A 197 8.90 -9.54 3.70
C ASP A 197 9.92 -9.45 2.55
N ALA A 198 10.20 -8.24 2.08
CA ALA A 198 11.14 -7.98 0.98
C ALA A 198 12.60 -7.95 1.44
N TYR A 199 12.88 -7.75 2.73
CA TYR A 199 14.24 -7.70 3.25
C TYR A 199 14.93 -9.04 3.12
N ASP A 200 16.13 -9.02 2.51
CA ASP A 200 16.94 -10.21 2.33
C ASP A 200 18.43 -9.90 2.49
N GLU A 201 19.18 -10.87 2.95
CA GLU A 201 20.65 -10.82 3.07
C GLU A 201 21.23 -12.03 2.36
N GLU A 202 22.19 -11.81 1.47
CA GLU A 202 22.87 -12.88 0.75
C GLU A 202 24.35 -12.61 0.60
N GLU A 203 25.15 -13.66 0.33
CA GLU A 203 26.52 -13.54 -0.12
C GLU A 203 26.56 -13.27 -1.61
N ALA A 204 27.23 -12.21 -2.02
CA ALA A 204 27.35 -11.80 -3.42
C ALA A 204 28.81 -11.71 -3.85
N PRO A 205 29.14 -12.07 -5.09
CA PRO A 205 30.50 -11.94 -5.62
C PRO A 205 31.02 -10.51 -5.54
N ASN A 206 32.30 -10.34 -5.21
CA ASN A 206 32.98 -9.06 -5.17
C ASN A 206 34.10 -8.98 -6.24
N ALA A 207 34.60 -7.75 -6.46
CA ALA A 207 35.62 -7.48 -7.47
C ALA A 207 36.99 -8.14 -7.20
N LYS A 208 37.20 -8.70 -5.99
CA LYS A 208 38.47 -9.35 -5.57
C LYS A 208 38.44 -10.87 -5.70
N GLY A 209 37.34 -11.43 -6.28
CA GLY A 209 37.18 -12.89 -6.44
C GLY A 209 36.67 -13.62 -5.20
N GLY A 210 36.24 -12.89 -4.18
CA GLY A 210 35.56 -13.41 -2.99
C GLY A 210 34.07 -13.04 -2.98
N THR A 211 33.48 -13.13 -1.79
CA THR A 211 32.07 -12.71 -1.55
C THR A 211 32.00 -11.64 -0.49
N ASP A 212 31.02 -10.77 -0.61
CA ASP A 212 30.63 -9.80 0.42
C ASP A 212 29.12 -9.96 0.71
N LYS A 213 28.73 -9.65 1.93
CA LYS A 213 27.33 -9.61 2.32
C LYS A 213 26.58 -8.51 1.56
N ARG A 214 25.48 -8.88 0.92
CA ARG A 214 24.57 -7.98 0.24
C ARG A 214 23.25 -7.89 1.00
N VAL A 215 22.81 -6.69 1.31
CA VAL A 215 21.46 -6.40 1.77
C VAL A 215 20.63 -5.92 0.58
N VAL A 216 19.45 -6.49 0.39
CA VAL A 216 18.56 -6.15 -0.70
C VAL A 216 17.11 -6.13 -0.25
N LEU A 217 16.36 -5.12 -0.68
CA LEU A 217 14.90 -5.08 -0.56
C LEU A 217 14.29 -5.60 -1.87
N ARG A 218 13.77 -6.81 -1.83
CA ARG A 218 13.16 -7.47 -2.99
C ARG A 218 11.68 -7.07 -3.14
N LEU A 219 11.41 -5.77 -3.08
CA LEU A 219 10.07 -5.22 -3.29
C LEU A 219 9.57 -5.54 -4.70
N ASP A 220 8.27 -5.79 -4.83
CA ASP A 220 7.63 -5.72 -6.15
C ASP A 220 7.97 -4.38 -6.80
N ARG A 221 8.24 -4.37 -8.10
CA ARG A 221 8.66 -3.17 -8.84
C ARG A 221 7.67 -2.03 -8.70
N ARG A 222 6.38 -2.33 -8.58
CA ARG A 222 5.30 -1.36 -8.36
C ARG A 222 5.42 -0.63 -7.02
N LEU A 223 5.99 -1.28 -6.00
CA LEU A 223 6.18 -0.72 -4.65
C LEU A 223 7.54 -0.06 -4.44
N ALA A 224 8.51 -0.32 -5.29
CA ALA A 224 9.84 0.30 -5.18
C ALA A 224 9.74 1.83 -5.24
N PRO A 225 10.30 2.57 -4.28
CA PRO A 225 10.21 4.04 -4.25
C PRO A 225 10.97 4.71 -5.40
N ILE A 226 12.09 4.14 -5.79
CA ILE A 226 12.87 4.53 -6.96
C ILE A 226 12.80 3.39 -7.97
N LYS A 227 12.41 3.69 -9.22
CA LYS A 227 12.25 2.68 -10.26
C LYS A 227 13.54 2.40 -11.01
N VAL A 228 14.32 3.44 -11.25
CA VAL A 228 15.56 3.40 -12.01
C VAL A 228 16.60 4.29 -11.36
N ALA A 229 17.84 3.83 -11.24
CA ALA A 229 18.96 4.65 -10.86
C ALA A 229 19.93 4.78 -12.05
N VAL A 230 20.25 6.01 -12.43
CA VAL A 230 21.25 6.29 -13.47
C VAL A 230 22.59 6.59 -12.81
N LEU A 231 23.58 5.76 -13.09
CA LEU A 231 24.87 5.74 -12.43
C LEU A 231 25.99 5.87 -13.49
N PRO A 232 26.57 7.06 -13.72
CA PRO A 232 27.76 7.16 -14.59
C PRO A 232 28.92 6.40 -13.97
N LEU A 233 29.70 5.68 -14.79
CA LEU A 233 30.80 4.85 -14.31
C LEU A 233 31.86 5.68 -13.55
N SER A 234 32.07 6.93 -13.96
CA SER A 234 32.99 7.85 -13.32
C SER A 234 32.38 9.25 -13.17
N LYS A 235 33.00 10.07 -12.31
CA LYS A 235 32.63 11.49 -12.11
C LYS A 235 33.04 12.41 -13.25
N LYS A 236 33.78 11.91 -14.23
CA LYS A 236 34.24 12.74 -15.37
C LYS A 236 33.04 13.32 -16.09
N GLU A 237 33.13 14.59 -16.45
CA GLU A 237 32.06 15.35 -17.08
C GLU A 237 31.53 14.71 -18.35
N GLU A 238 32.45 14.11 -19.15
CA GLU A 238 32.13 13.38 -20.38
C GLU A 238 31.13 12.20 -20.17
N LEU A 239 31.06 11.62 -18.95
CA LEU A 239 30.09 10.59 -18.57
C LEU A 239 28.98 11.16 -17.72
N SER A 240 29.26 12.02 -16.74
CA SER A 240 28.27 12.49 -15.78
C SER A 240 27.23 13.43 -16.39
N GLU A 241 27.60 14.28 -17.33
CA GLU A 241 26.66 15.20 -18.01
C GLU A 241 25.63 14.45 -18.88
N PRO A 242 26.04 13.58 -19.83
CA PRO A 242 25.05 12.83 -20.60
C PRO A 242 24.23 11.87 -19.74
N ALA A 243 24.80 11.28 -18.68
CA ALA A 243 24.08 10.45 -17.74
C ALA A 243 23.01 11.25 -16.97
N ARG A 244 23.32 12.48 -16.58
CA ARG A 244 22.34 13.38 -15.93
C ARG A 244 21.19 13.71 -16.86
N LYS A 245 21.48 14.03 -18.13
CA LYS A 245 20.43 14.27 -19.14
C LYS A 245 19.56 13.05 -19.36
N LEU A 246 20.15 11.85 -19.34
CA LEU A 246 19.41 10.59 -19.41
C LEU A 246 18.47 10.42 -18.21
N ALA A 247 18.98 10.67 -16.99
CA ALA A 247 18.17 10.63 -15.79
C ALA A 247 16.99 11.62 -15.87
N ASP A 248 17.23 12.84 -16.31
CA ASP A 248 16.19 13.86 -16.47
C ASP A 248 15.13 13.46 -17.50
N LYS A 249 15.52 12.83 -18.61
CA LYS A 249 14.60 12.26 -19.59
C LYS A 249 13.73 11.17 -18.99
N LEU A 250 14.32 10.24 -18.24
CA LEU A 250 13.57 9.13 -17.62
C LEU A 250 12.64 9.57 -16.49
N ARG A 251 12.93 10.71 -15.83
CA ARG A 251 12.06 11.31 -14.79
C ARG A 251 10.70 11.75 -15.31
N ALA A 252 10.53 11.90 -16.62
CA ALA A 252 9.22 12.16 -17.21
C ALA A 252 8.23 10.98 -16.99
N TYR A 253 8.74 9.78 -16.74
CA TYR A 253 7.96 8.55 -16.63
C TYR A 253 8.01 7.90 -15.25
N TRP A 254 9.17 7.99 -14.56
CA TRP A 254 9.41 7.26 -13.30
C TRP A 254 10.16 8.11 -12.27
N ASN A 255 10.12 7.67 -11.02
CA ASN A 255 11.02 8.16 -9.99
C ASN A 255 12.43 7.62 -10.28
N VAL A 256 13.35 8.52 -10.59
CA VAL A 256 14.72 8.20 -11.01
C VAL A 256 15.73 8.83 -10.07
N ASP A 257 16.65 8.02 -9.55
CA ASP A 257 17.80 8.47 -8.78
C ASP A 257 19.02 8.66 -9.71
N PHE A 258 19.91 9.58 -9.32
CA PHE A 258 21.17 9.85 -10.00
C PHE A 258 22.27 9.96 -8.96
N ASP A 259 23.31 9.13 -9.06
CA ASP A 259 24.39 9.07 -8.08
C ASP A 259 25.76 8.93 -8.73
N VAL A 260 26.70 9.79 -8.32
CA VAL A 260 28.11 9.81 -8.76
C VAL A 260 29.08 9.57 -7.58
N SER A 261 28.57 9.30 -6.38
CA SER A 261 29.35 9.26 -5.15
C SER A 261 29.97 7.89 -4.88
N GLY A 262 31.28 7.80 -4.97
CA GLY A 262 32.03 6.59 -4.68
C GLY A 262 32.13 5.61 -5.86
N ALA A 263 32.70 4.43 -5.62
CA ALA A 263 32.84 3.38 -6.62
C ALA A 263 31.48 2.82 -7.06
N ILE A 264 31.39 2.40 -8.33
CA ILE A 264 30.15 1.89 -8.94
C ILE A 264 29.53 0.72 -8.13
N GLY A 265 30.36 -0.20 -7.65
CA GLY A 265 29.86 -1.33 -6.84
C GLY A 265 29.17 -0.91 -5.54
N ARG A 266 29.66 0.14 -4.86
CA ARG A 266 29.00 0.70 -3.66
C ARG A 266 27.67 1.38 -4.01
N ARG A 267 27.61 2.02 -5.19
CA ARG A 267 26.36 2.65 -5.66
C ARG A 267 25.30 1.63 -6.01
N TYR A 268 25.68 0.50 -6.61
CA TYR A 268 24.77 -0.64 -6.80
C TYR A 268 24.24 -1.16 -5.44
N ARG A 269 25.09 -1.33 -4.43
CA ARG A 269 24.67 -1.78 -3.11
C ARG A 269 23.68 -0.82 -2.44
N ARG A 270 23.89 0.49 -2.53
CA ARG A 270 22.92 1.48 -2.01
C ARG A 270 21.56 1.37 -2.70
N GLN A 271 21.52 1.12 -3.99
CA GLN A 271 20.27 0.94 -4.72
C GLN A 271 19.60 -0.41 -4.39
N ASP A 272 20.36 -1.46 -4.20
CA ASP A 272 19.84 -2.75 -3.71
C ASP A 272 19.17 -2.60 -2.33
N GLU A 273 19.80 -1.86 -1.42
CA GLU A 273 19.30 -1.62 -0.06
C GLU A 273 17.97 -0.87 -0.02
N ILE A 274 17.69 0.00 -0.96
CA ILE A 274 16.41 0.73 -1.07
C ILE A 274 15.41 0.09 -2.04
N GLY A 275 15.79 -1.01 -2.67
CA GLY A 275 14.91 -1.81 -3.52
C GLY A 275 14.73 -1.30 -4.95
N THR A 276 15.64 -0.48 -5.48
CA THR A 276 15.59 -0.01 -6.87
C THR A 276 15.73 -1.19 -7.83
N PRO A 277 14.72 -1.49 -8.69
CA PRO A 277 14.75 -2.67 -9.54
C PRO A 277 15.79 -2.64 -10.67
N PHE A 278 16.10 -1.46 -11.21
CA PHE A 278 17.04 -1.30 -12.32
C PHE A 278 18.05 -0.20 -12.07
N CYS A 279 19.34 -0.52 -12.31
CA CYS A 279 20.40 0.46 -12.39
C CYS A 279 20.90 0.56 -13.82
N VAL A 280 21.00 1.77 -14.33
CA VAL A 280 21.50 2.08 -15.69
C VAL A 280 22.86 2.72 -15.55
N THR A 281 23.89 2.07 -16.08
CA THR A 281 25.27 2.57 -16.05
C THR A 281 25.64 3.15 -17.40
N PHE A 282 26.01 4.45 -17.39
CA PHE A 282 26.59 5.17 -18.51
C PHE A 282 28.10 5.09 -18.38
N ASP A 283 28.78 4.44 -19.32
CA ASP A 283 30.21 4.18 -19.29
C ASP A 283 30.93 4.74 -20.52
N PHE A 284 32.26 4.51 -20.63
CA PHE A 284 33.04 5.02 -21.76
C PHE A 284 32.66 4.36 -23.10
N ASP A 285 32.25 3.07 -23.07
CA ASP A 285 31.80 2.40 -24.29
C ASP A 285 30.49 3.02 -24.80
N THR A 286 29.67 3.59 -23.90
CA THR A 286 28.44 4.31 -24.27
C THR A 286 28.69 5.46 -25.23
N LEU A 287 29.84 6.13 -25.10
CA LEU A 287 30.25 7.23 -26.01
C LEU A 287 30.49 6.76 -27.43
N GLU A 288 30.78 5.48 -27.62
CA GLU A 288 31.09 4.89 -28.92
C GLU A 288 29.95 4.10 -29.53
N ASP A 289 29.22 3.34 -28.69
CA ASP A 289 28.19 2.40 -29.15
C ASP A 289 26.74 2.86 -28.87
N ASP A 290 26.54 4.01 -28.23
CA ASP A 290 25.20 4.53 -27.83
C ASP A 290 24.39 3.53 -27.04
N ALA A 291 25.05 2.69 -26.24
CA ALA A 291 24.38 1.71 -25.35
C ALA A 291 24.82 1.89 -23.91
N VAL A 292 23.93 1.50 -23.01
CA VAL A 292 24.13 1.52 -21.54
C VAL A 292 24.01 0.12 -20.98
N THR A 293 24.58 -0.10 -19.81
CA THR A 293 24.38 -1.35 -19.07
C THR A 293 23.19 -1.21 -18.15
N VAL A 294 22.20 -2.11 -18.27
CA VAL A 294 21.07 -2.24 -17.34
C VAL A 294 21.30 -3.43 -16.43
N ARG A 295 21.34 -3.18 -15.13
CA ARG A 295 21.50 -4.19 -14.09
C ARG A 295 20.17 -4.43 -13.36
N GLU A 296 19.76 -5.66 -13.27
CA GLU A 296 18.57 -6.10 -12.54
C GLU A 296 18.95 -6.39 -11.07
N ARG A 297 18.15 -5.88 -10.13
CA ARG A 297 18.38 -5.95 -8.68
C ARG A 297 18.50 -7.38 -8.15
N ASP A 298 17.52 -8.23 -8.48
CA ASP A 298 17.37 -9.53 -7.82
C ASP A 298 18.45 -10.52 -8.24
N THR A 299 18.76 -10.58 -9.53
CA THR A 299 19.76 -11.49 -10.11
C THR A 299 21.16 -10.90 -10.21
N MET A 300 21.27 -9.57 -10.19
CA MET A 300 22.49 -8.80 -10.54
C MET A 300 22.93 -9.00 -11.99
N GLU A 301 22.12 -9.62 -12.83
CA GLU A 301 22.40 -9.75 -14.25
C GLU A 301 22.46 -8.38 -14.93
N GLN A 302 23.34 -8.27 -15.91
CA GLN A 302 23.59 -7.04 -16.65
C GLN A 302 23.38 -7.31 -18.13
N GLU A 303 22.70 -6.38 -18.79
CA GLU A 303 22.42 -6.42 -20.21
C GLU A 303 22.77 -5.08 -20.86
N ARG A 304 23.36 -5.14 -22.05
CA ARG A 304 23.67 -3.96 -22.85
C ARG A 304 22.47 -3.57 -23.67
N VAL A 305 21.97 -2.35 -23.51
CA VAL A 305 20.77 -1.83 -24.17
C VAL A 305 21.08 -0.52 -24.86
N LYS A 306 20.69 -0.37 -26.13
CA LYS A 306 20.84 0.88 -26.87
C LYS A 306 20.04 2.01 -26.20
N LEU A 307 20.58 3.22 -26.19
CA LEU A 307 19.91 4.39 -25.63
C LEU A 307 18.53 4.64 -26.27
N ASP A 308 18.41 4.42 -27.57
CA ASP A 308 17.14 4.57 -28.29
C ASP A 308 16.09 3.54 -27.87
N ASP A 309 16.50 2.37 -27.40
CA ASP A 309 15.62 1.27 -26.97
C ASP A 309 15.36 1.27 -25.46
N LEU A 310 16.13 2.05 -24.68
CA LEU A 310 16.13 1.99 -23.22
C LEU A 310 14.77 2.29 -22.60
N GLU A 311 14.08 3.32 -23.07
CA GLU A 311 12.77 3.71 -22.56
C GLU A 311 11.75 2.57 -22.76
N ALA A 312 11.68 1.99 -23.95
CA ALA A 312 10.81 0.86 -24.24
C ALA A 312 11.20 -0.40 -23.44
N TYR A 313 12.49 -0.65 -23.27
CA TYR A 313 13.03 -1.74 -22.45
C TYR A 313 12.56 -1.64 -20.99
N LEU A 314 12.71 -0.45 -20.41
CA LEU A 314 12.27 -0.19 -19.03
C LEU A 314 10.75 -0.22 -18.90
N ALA A 315 10.02 0.40 -19.82
CA ALA A 315 8.56 0.44 -19.82
C ALA A 315 7.95 -0.97 -19.83
N ALA A 316 8.50 -1.88 -20.63
CA ALA A 316 8.04 -3.28 -20.68
C ALA A 316 8.23 -4.03 -19.35
N ARG A 317 9.20 -3.61 -18.53
CA ARG A 317 9.55 -4.25 -17.24
C ARG A 317 8.95 -3.55 -16.02
N LEU A 318 8.56 -2.29 -16.19
CA LEU A 318 7.97 -1.44 -15.13
C LEU A 318 6.46 -1.22 -15.36
N ILE A 319 5.78 -2.21 -15.92
CA ILE A 319 4.32 -2.16 -16.13
C ILE A 319 3.62 -2.01 -14.78
N GLY A 320 2.70 -1.05 -14.68
CA GLY A 320 1.95 -0.76 -13.45
C GLY A 320 2.71 0.08 -12.43
N CYS A 321 3.88 0.60 -12.79
CA CYS A 321 4.68 1.45 -11.92
C CYS A 321 4.44 2.95 -12.20
#